data_cb7ef438cb1cabcab87cad4f53998617
#
_entry.id   cb7ef438cb1cabcab87cad4f53998617
#
_cell.length_a   1.000
_cell.length_b   1.000
_cell.length_c   1.000
_cell.angle_alpha   90.00
_cell.angle_beta   90.00
_cell.angle_gamma   90.00
#
_symmetry.space_group_name_H-M   'P 1'
#
loop_
_entity.id
_entity.type
_entity.pdbx_description
1 polymer ?
#
loop_
_entity_poly.entity_id
_entity_poly.type
_entity_poly.pdbx_seq_one_letter_code
_entity_poly.pdbx_strand_id
1 'polypeptide(L)'
;MRDPAASRGFTLVEVLVSLVIIGVGMLGIAKIQALAYASTGTAALRALAALEASSLAASMRANRGYWSTQAATANQTITTSLTNITGSTDAVLTNVYNCALGGGNAPCSVQQMAAYDLHQWVSAINTLLPNVTSTVFCAAPATAGYPIDCTIQMSWAERTAGINTQSQGNVMALPTYTLYVEP
;
A
#
# COMPACT_ATOMS: atom_id res chain seq x y z
N MET A 1 56.01 -47.31 -24.86
CA MET A 1 55.29 -46.71 -25.98
C MET A 1 53.97 -46.27 -25.41
N ARG A 2 53.71 -44.96 -25.34
CA ARG A 2 52.39 -44.40 -24.91
C ARG A 2 51.52 -44.20 -26.16
N ASP A 3 50.35 -44.85 -26.21
CA ASP A 3 49.40 -44.64 -27.28
C ASP A 3 48.98 -43.18 -27.30
N PRO A 4 48.94 -42.48 -28.45
CA PRO A 4 48.36 -41.14 -28.52
C PRO A 4 46.87 -41.22 -28.35
N ALA A 5 46.37 -40.64 -27.24
CA ALA A 5 44.97 -40.50 -27.02
C ALA A 5 44.34 -39.75 -28.20
N ALA A 6 43.44 -40.44 -28.92
CA ALA A 6 42.69 -39.85 -30.04
C ALA A 6 41.86 -38.67 -29.53
N SER A 7 42.19 -37.44 -29.90
CA SER A 7 41.43 -36.24 -29.64
C SER A 7 40.09 -36.33 -30.42
N ARG A 8 38.99 -36.62 -29.73
CA ARG A 8 37.64 -36.59 -30.31
C ARG A 8 37.21 -35.10 -30.44
N GLY A 9 37.08 -34.63 -31.65
CA GLY A 9 36.53 -33.31 -31.93
C GLY A 9 35.03 -33.31 -31.81
N PHE A 10 34.43 -32.18 -31.35
CA PHE A 10 32.99 -31.99 -31.31
C PHE A 10 32.40 -31.90 -32.73
N THR A 11 31.23 -32.51 -32.91
CA THR A 11 30.54 -32.41 -34.18
C THR A 11 29.74 -31.09 -34.24
N LEU A 12 29.58 -30.54 -35.44
CA LEU A 12 28.83 -29.30 -35.66
C LEU A 12 27.37 -29.40 -35.19
N VAL A 13 26.76 -30.59 -35.31
CA VAL A 13 25.41 -30.90 -34.84
C VAL A 13 25.34 -30.86 -33.32
N GLU A 14 26.32 -31.35 -32.57
CA GLU A 14 26.38 -31.37 -31.13
C GLU A 14 26.43 -29.94 -30.55
N VAL A 15 27.17 -29.05 -31.20
CA VAL A 15 27.17 -27.61 -30.84
C VAL A 15 25.85 -26.96 -31.12
N LEU A 16 25.18 -27.23 -32.24
CA LEU A 16 23.88 -26.68 -32.57
C LEU A 16 22.80 -27.14 -31.57
N VAL A 17 22.78 -28.43 -31.25
CA VAL A 17 21.80 -28.98 -30.29
C VAL A 17 22.02 -28.38 -28.91
N SER A 18 23.28 -28.27 -28.45
CA SER A 18 23.59 -27.65 -27.16
C SER A 18 23.15 -26.20 -27.08
N LEU A 19 23.37 -25.42 -28.13
CA LEU A 19 22.93 -24.03 -28.20
C LEU A 19 21.38 -23.89 -28.13
N VAL A 20 20.67 -24.79 -28.80
CA VAL A 20 19.20 -24.81 -28.76
C VAL A 20 18.70 -25.14 -27.36
N ILE A 21 19.26 -26.16 -26.71
CA ILE A 21 18.86 -26.56 -25.35
C ILE A 21 19.13 -25.40 -24.35
N ILE A 22 20.31 -24.77 -24.44
CA ILE A 22 20.66 -23.63 -23.58
C ILE A 22 19.70 -22.45 -23.85
N GLY A 23 19.41 -22.16 -25.11
CA GLY A 23 18.50 -21.08 -25.49
C GLY A 23 17.09 -21.27 -24.91
N VAL A 24 16.52 -22.47 -25.06
CA VAL A 24 15.21 -22.81 -24.48
C VAL A 24 15.23 -22.74 -22.95
N GLY A 25 16.31 -23.24 -22.33
CA GLY A 25 16.50 -23.19 -20.89
C GLY A 25 16.54 -21.74 -20.36
N MET A 26 17.29 -20.86 -21.04
CA MET A 26 17.37 -19.44 -20.66
C MET A 26 16.03 -18.71 -20.79
N LEU A 27 15.21 -19.02 -21.81
CA LEU A 27 13.87 -18.45 -21.96
C LEU A 27 12.95 -18.87 -20.79
N GLY A 28 13.05 -20.12 -20.33
CA GLY A 28 12.33 -20.60 -19.15
C GLY A 28 12.68 -19.83 -17.89
N ILE A 29 13.98 -19.63 -17.63
CA ILE A 29 14.47 -18.88 -16.46
C ILE A 29 14.03 -17.41 -16.52
N ALA A 30 14.12 -16.77 -17.70
CA ALA A 30 13.70 -15.38 -17.88
C ALA A 30 12.21 -15.17 -17.52
N LYS A 31 11.35 -16.12 -17.90
CA LYS A 31 9.91 -16.07 -17.52
C LYS A 31 9.69 -16.17 -16.03
N ILE A 32 10.41 -17.06 -15.34
CA ILE A 32 10.29 -17.22 -13.88
C ILE A 32 10.77 -15.94 -13.17
N GLN A 33 11.87 -15.35 -13.62
CA GLN A 33 12.37 -14.10 -13.06
C GLN A 33 11.38 -12.95 -13.23
N ALA A 34 10.75 -12.82 -14.40
CA ALA A 34 9.73 -11.78 -14.64
C ALA A 34 8.54 -11.93 -13.68
N LEU A 35 8.07 -13.16 -13.43
CA LEU A 35 6.99 -13.42 -12.48
C LEU A 35 7.41 -13.12 -11.02
N ALA A 36 8.65 -13.44 -10.65
CA ALA A 36 9.18 -13.15 -9.33
C ALA A 36 9.25 -11.63 -9.07
N TYR A 37 9.72 -10.84 -10.04
CA TYR A 37 9.72 -9.38 -9.92
C TYR A 37 8.32 -8.79 -9.78
N ALA A 38 7.35 -9.27 -10.55
CA ALA A 38 5.96 -8.82 -10.45
C ALA A 38 5.36 -9.14 -9.06
N SER A 39 5.62 -10.35 -8.55
CA SER A 39 5.17 -10.77 -7.21
C SER A 39 5.81 -9.94 -6.10
N THR A 40 7.10 -9.61 -6.22
CA THR A 40 7.79 -8.76 -5.25
C THR A 40 7.20 -7.34 -5.22
N GLY A 41 6.85 -6.78 -6.39
CA GLY A 41 6.21 -5.47 -6.49
C GLY A 41 4.86 -5.42 -5.76
N THR A 42 4.00 -6.42 -5.94
CA THR A 42 2.71 -6.48 -5.24
C THR A 42 2.88 -6.67 -3.74
N ALA A 43 3.81 -7.51 -3.30
CA ALA A 43 4.12 -7.70 -1.89
C ALA A 43 4.62 -6.40 -1.23
N ALA A 44 5.45 -5.62 -1.93
CA ALA A 44 5.94 -4.32 -1.46
C ALA A 44 4.80 -3.32 -1.26
N LEU A 45 3.86 -3.20 -2.21
CA LEU A 45 2.70 -2.30 -2.08
C LEU A 45 1.82 -2.67 -0.88
N ARG A 46 1.60 -3.95 -0.63
CA ARG A 46 0.83 -4.43 0.54
C ARG A 46 1.53 -4.14 1.86
N ALA A 47 2.85 -4.30 1.91
CA ALA A 47 3.65 -3.95 3.08
C ALA A 47 3.61 -2.43 3.36
N LEU A 48 3.70 -1.60 2.33
CA LEU A 48 3.56 -0.15 2.44
C LEU A 48 2.16 0.25 2.93
N ALA A 49 1.10 -0.37 2.41
CA ALA A 49 -0.26 -0.10 2.86
C ALA A 49 -0.44 -0.43 4.36
N ALA A 50 0.12 -1.55 4.83
CA ALA A 50 0.09 -1.92 6.25
C ALA A 50 0.88 -0.93 7.12
N LEU A 51 2.04 -0.47 6.64
CA LEU A 51 2.86 0.51 7.33
C LEU A 51 2.15 1.86 7.45
N GLU A 52 1.56 2.33 6.36
CA GLU A 52 0.84 3.61 6.34
C GLU A 52 -0.43 3.58 7.18
N ALA A 53 -1.19 2.47 7.17
CA ALA A 53 -2.33 2.32 8.06
C ALA A 53 -1.91 2.35 9.54
N SER A 54 -0.78 1.71 9.88
CA SER A 54 -0.24 1.75 11.25
C SER A 54 0.29 3.13 11.64
N SER A 55 0.82 3.90 10.68
CA SER A 55 1.24 5.29 10.89
C SER A 55 0.05 6.18 11.25
N LEU A 56 -1.05 6.08 10.51
CA LEU A 56 -2.27 6.81 10.86
C LEU A 56 -2.82 6.37 12.22
N ALA A 57 -2.85 5.06 12.50
CA ALA A 57 -3.29 4.56 13.80
C ALA A 57 -2.43 5.11 14.96
N ALA A 58 -1.13 5.29 14.76
CA ALA A 58 -0.23 5.88 15.74
C ALA A 58 -0.55 7.38 15.96
N SER A 59 -0.80 8.15 14.90
CA SER A 59 -1.19 9.56 15.02
C SER A 59 -2.56 9.72 15.69
N MET A 60 -3.52 8.83 15.41
CA MET A 60 -4.81 8.80 16.09
C MET A 60 -4.65 8.58 17.59
N ARG A 61 -3.81 7.62 18.01
CA ARG A 61 -3.49 7.37 19.42
C ARG A 61 -2.74 8.53 20.09
N ALA A 62 -1.88 9.23 19.35
CA ALA A 62 -1.19 10.41 19.85
C ALA A 62 -2.16 11.59 20.12
N ASN A 63 -3.23 11.68 19.35
CA ASN A 63 -4.23 12.74 19.47
C ASN A 63 -5.59 12.19 19.99
N ARG A 64 -5.56 11.45 21.08
CA ARG A 64 -6.78 10.88 21.71
C ARG A 64 -7.82 11.93 22.06
N GLY A 65 -7.39 13.15 22.40
CA GLY A 65 -8.29 14.25 22.73
C GLY A 65 -9.30 14.57 21.63
N TYR A 66 -8.96 14.32 20.38
CA TYR A 66 -9.90 14.42 19.26
C TYR A 66 -10.61 13.09 19.00
N TRP A 67 -9.86 12.03 18.70
CA TRP A 67 -10.41 10.77 18.17
C TRP A 67 -11.31 10.03 19.16
N SER A 68 -10.99 10.08 20.45
CA SER A 68 -11.82 9.44 21.49
C SER A 68 -13.07 10.26 21.88
N THR A 69 -13.16 11.54 21.50
CA THR A 69 -14.27 12.41 21.86
C THR A 69 -15.26 12.65 20.73
N GLN A 70 -14.78 12.83 19.50
CA GLN A 70 -15.63 13.17 18.37
C GLN A 70 -16.55 12.02 17.92
N ALA A 71 -16.07 10.80 17.92
CA ALA A 71 -16.91 9.65 17.60
C ALA A 71 -17.78 9.18 18.79
N ALA A 72 -17.62 9.78 19.98
CA ALA A 72 -18.41 9.40 21.16
C ALA A 72 -19.91 9.74 21.02
N THR A 73 -20.26 10.73 20.21
CA THR A 73 -21.63 11.20 20.04
C THR A 73 -22.27 10.83 18.71
N ALA A 74 -21.45 10.56 17.68
CA ALA A 74 -21.92 10.20 16.35
C ALA A 74 -20.84 9.44 15.58
N ASN A 75 -21.25 8.60 14.64
CA ASN A 75 -20.32 7.95 13.73
C ASN A 75 -19.53 8.97 12.91
N GLN A 76 -18.23 8.77 12.81
CA GLN A 76 -17.37 9.59 11.99
C GLN A 76 -16.91 8.83 10.76
N THR A 77 -17.09 9.41 9.59
CA THR A 77 -16.63 8.85 8.32
C THR A 77 -15.78 9.88 7.60
N ILE A 78 -14.60 9.49 7.18
CA ILE A 78 -13.67 10.30 6.39
C ILE A 78 -13.31 9.50 5.15
N THR A 79 -13.52 10.08 3.97
CA THR A 79 -13.17 9.49 2.70
C THR A 79 -12.10 10.31 2.01
N THR A 80 -11.12 9.64 1.42
CA THR A 80 -10.05 10.29 0.68
C THR A 80 -9.97 9.75 -0.73
N SER A 81 -9.57 10.58 -1.66
CA SER A 81 -9.26 10.18 -3.03
C SER A 81 -8.09 11.01 -3.52
N LEU A 82 -7.08 10.33 -4.04
CA LEU A 82 -5.85 10.97 -4.48
C LEU A 82 -5.26 11.85 -3.35
N THR A 83 -5.08 13.13 -3.59
CA THR A 83 -4.43 14.08 -2.66
C THR A 83 -5.40 14.78 -1.70
N ASN A 84 -6.69 14.50 -1.79
CA ASN A 84 -7.72 15.27 -1.09
C ASN A 84 -8.57 14.39 -0.16
N ILE A 85 -9.03 15.02 0.92
CA ILE A 85 -10.14 14.50 1.72
C ILE A 85 -11.42 14.90 0.98
N THR A 86 -12.14 13.92 0.43
CA THR A 86 -13.31 14.13 -0.43
C THR A 86 -14.62 14.20 0.35
N GLY A 87 -14.62 13.69 1.59
CA GLY A 87 -15.76 13.74 2.48
C GLY A 87 -15.37 13.54 3.94
N SER A 88 -16.01 14.27 4.83
CA SER A 88 -15.88 14.10 6.27
C SER A 88 -17.15 14.51 6.96
N THR A 89 -17.54 13.79 8.01
CA THR A 89 -18.64 14.20 8.91
C THR A 89 -18.25 15.40 9.77
N ASP A 90 -16.95 15.61 9.99
CA ASP A 90 -16.40 16.82 10.60
C ASP A 90 -15.76 17.71 9.53
N ALA A 91 -16.38 18.84 9.25
CA ALA A 91 -15.91 19.77 8.22
C ALA A 91 -14.51 20.35 8.50
N VAL A 92 -14.05 20.38 9.75
CA VAL A 92 -12.71 20.88 10.09
C VAL A 92 -11.62 20.01 9.50
N LEU A 93 -11.85 18.68 9.40
CA LEU A 93 -10.87 17.74 8.84
C LEU A 93 -10.61 17.95 7.34
N THR A 94 -11.51 18.61 6.63
CA THR A 94 -11.32 18.92 5.19
C THR A 94 -10.43 20.13 4.96
N ASN A 95 -10.17 20.93 5.99
CA ASN A 95 -9.31 22.12 5.90
C ASN A 95 -7.85 21.78 6.13
N VAL A 96 -6.96 22.46 5.40
CA VAL A 96 -5.52 22.32 5.56
C VAL A 96 -5.02 23.28 6.64
N TYR A 97 -4.36 22.74 7.65
CA TYR A 97 -3.73 23.50 8.73
C TYR A 97 -2.21 23.33 8.68
N ASN A 98 -1.48 24.30 9.20
CA ASN A 98 -0.04 24.19 9.41
C ASN A 98 0.25 24.13 10.91
N CYS A 99 0.40 22.94 11.43
CA CYS A 99 0.69 22.67 12.85
C CYS A 99 2.17 22.35 13.11
N ALA A 100 3.06 22.55 12.12
CA ALA A 100 4.48 22.32 12.30
C ALA A 100 5.06 23.28 13.35
N LEU A 101 5.87 22.73 14.27
CA LEU A 101 6.54 23.54 15.29
C LEU A 101 7.52 24.53 14.64
N GLY A 102 7.40 25.82 14.97
CA GLY A 102 8.36 26.85 14.59
C GLY A 102 7.85 27.98 13.69
N GLY A 103 6.58 27.97 13.28
CA GLY A 103 6.04 28.98 12.36
C GLY A 103 5.47 30.26 12.99
N GLY A 104 5.65 30.52 14.28
CA GLY A 104 5.09 31.70 14.93
C GLY A 104 3.56 31.74 15.05
N ASN A 105 2.90 30.68 14.68
CA ASN A 105 1.46 30.50 14.77
C ASN A 105 1.02 30.05 16.18
N ALA A 106 -0.20 30.38 16.56
CA ALA A 106 -0.80 29.85 17.76
C ALA A 106 -0.80 28.29 17.71
N PRO A 107 -0.66 27.60 18.86
CA PRO A 107 -0.70 26.15 18.89
C PRO A 107 -2.02 25.65 18.31
N CYS A 108 -1.97 24.62 17.45
CA CYS A 108 -3.16 24.01 16.90
C CYS A 108 -4.02 23.38 18.00
N SER A 109 -5.34 23.47 17.83
CA SER A 109 -6.27 22.69 18.64
C SER A 109 -6.12 21.20 18.32
N VAL A 110 -6.63 20.32 19.17
CA VAL A 110 -6.63 18.86 18.94
C VAL A 110 -7.32 18.48 17.62
N GLN A 111 -8.35 19.22 17.24
CA GLN A 111 -9.09 19.04 15.99
C GLN A 111 -8.28 19.48 14.76
N GLN A 112 -7.61 20.62 14.84
CA GLN A 112 -6.71 21.12 13.79
C GLN A 112 -5.49 20.20 13.61
N MET A 113 -4.97 19.66 14.72
CA MET A 113 -3.88 18.68 14.67
C MET A 113 -4.34 17.39 13.98
N ALA A 114 -5.55 16.88 14.26
CA ALA A 114 -6.10 15.72 13.57
C ALA A 114 -6.24 15.96 12.06
N ALA A 115 -6.70 17.16 11.67
CA ALA A 115 -6.78 17.55 10.27
C ALA A 115 -5.37 17.59 9.62
N TYR A 116 -4.40 18.20 10.28
CA TYR A 116 -3.01 18.26 9.80
C TYR A 116 -2.41 16.87 9.59
N ASP A 117 -2.52 15.99 10.60
CA ASP A 117 -2.00 14.63 10.52
C ASP A 117 -2.65 13.84 9.39
N LEU A 118 -3.96 13.98 9.23
CA LEU A 118 -4.72 13.31 8.19
C LEU A 118 -4.30 13.78 6.78
N HIS A 119 -4.12 15.09 6.57
CA HIS A 119 -3.65 15.64 5.29
C HIS A 119 -2.21 15.20 4.96
N GLN A 120 -1.32 15.15 5.96
CA GLN A 120 0.05 14.63 5.77
C GLN A 120 0.02 13.15 5.38
N TRP A 121 -0.80 12.36 6.05
CA TRP A 121 -0.97 10.95 5.74
C TRP A 121 -1.56 10.73 4.33
N VAL A 122 -2.59 11.47 3.94
CA VAL A 122 -3.19 11.39 2.59
C VAL A 122 -2.15 11.71 1.52
N SER A 123 -1.32 12.71 1.74
CA SER A 123 -0.21 13.06 0.85
C SER A 123 0.81 11.92 0.75
N ALA A 124 1.17 11.30 1.87
CA ALA A 124 2.13 10.19 1.90
C ALA A 124 1.60 8.96 1.14
N ILE A 125 0.38 8.50 1.43
CA ILE A 125 -0.19 7.31 0.76
C ILE A 125 -0.33 7.51 -0.75
N ASN A 126 -0.64 8.73 -1.20
CA ASN A 126 -0.78 9.03 -2.62
C ASN A 126 0.56 8.98 -3.38
N THR A 127 1.68 9.25 -2.73
CA THR A 127 3.01 9.11 -3.34
C THR A 127 3.48 7.66 -3.39
N LEU A 128 3.01 6.82 -2.47
CA LEU A 128 3.49 5.45 -2.27
C LEU A 128 2.60 4.40 -2.96
N LEU A 129 1.29 4.64 -3.01
CA LEU A 129 0.31 3.68 -3.52
C LEU A 129 -0.40 4.22 -4.77
N PRO A 130 -0.44 3.46 -5.87
CA PRO A 130 -1.05 3.92 -7.11
C PRO A 130 -2.58 3.95 -7.00
N ASN A 131 -3.19 5.09 -7.38
CA ASN A 131 -4.65 5.31 -7.36
C ASN A 131 -5.30 4.94 -6.03
N VAL A 132 -4.67 5.31 -4.92
CA VAL A 132 -5.15 4.98 -3.59
C VAL A 132 -6.43 5.75 -3.25
N THR A 133 -7.36 5.03 -2.64
CA THR A 133 -8.52 5.59 -1.95
C THR A 133 -8.55 5.05 -0.53
N SER A 134 -9.00 5.84 0.41
CA SER A 134 -9.14 5.37 1.78
C SER A 134 -10.42 5.84 2.44
N THR A 135 -10.85 5.07 3.44
CA THR A 135 -11.97 5.42 4.32
C THR A 135 -11.53 5.17 5.75
N VAL A 136 -11.68 6.18 6.58
CA VAL A 136 -11.55 6.05 8.03
C VAL A 136 -12.95 6.15 8.61
N PHE A 137 -13.38 5.13 9.31
CA PHE A 137 -14.67 5.07 9.95
C PHE A 137 -14.50 4.80 11.44
N CYS A 138 -15.02 5.69 12.30
CA CYS A 138 -15.07 5.51 13.73
C CYS A 138 -16.52 5.37 14.16
N ALA A 139 -16.86 4.27 14.80
CA ALA A 139 -18.20 3.99 15.30
C ALA A 139 -18.41 4.64 16.66
N ALA A 140 -19.54 5.33 16.82
CA ALA A 140 -19.97 5.75 18.14
C ALA A 140 -20.25 4.51 19.00
N PRO A 141 -19.78 4.46 20.26
CA PRO A 141 -20.03 3.30 21.11
C PRO A 141 -21.52 3.18 21.43
N ALA A 142 -22.03 1.95 21.44
CA ALA A 142 -23.45 1.67 21.76
C ALA A 142 -23.82 2.10 23.18
N THR A 143 -22.86 2.21 24.07
CA THR A 143 -23.02 2.61 25.46
C THR A 143 -21.94 3.64 25.82
N ALA A 144 -22.33 4.73 26.46
CA ALA A 144 -21.38 5.75 26.90
C ALA A 144 -20.33 5.16 27.85
N GLY A 145 -19.07 5.56 27.66
CA GLY A 145 -17.95 5.09 28.45
C GLY A 145 -17.20 3.88 27.90
N TYR A 146 -17.68 3.27 26.81
CA TYR A 146 -16.92 2.25 26.10
C TYR A 146 -15.92 2.91 25.12
N PRO A 147 -14.79 2.23 24.84
CA PRO A 147 -13.81 2.74 23.88
C PRO A 147 -14.45 2.85 22.46
N ILE A 148 -13.90 3.75 21.68
CA ILE A 148 -14.29 3.96 20.29
C ILE A 148 -13.44 3.06 19.40
N ASP A 149 -14.11 2.33 18.53
CA ASP A 149 -13.44 1.53 17.50
C ASP A 149 -13.41 2.27 16.18
N CYS A 150 -12.23 2.43 15.63
CA CYS A 150 -12.04 2.99 14.30
C CYS A 150 -11.52 1.91 13.33
N THR A 151 -11.96 2.01 12.09
CA THR A 151 -11.51 1.16 10.98
C THR A 151 -10.84 2.04 9.93
N ILE A 152 -9.59 1.74 9.61
CA ILE A 152 -8.85 2.36 8.51
C ILE A 152 -8.86 1.37 7.35
N GLN A 153 -9.52 1.72 6.26
CA GLN A 153 -9.60 0.92 5.06
C GLN A 153 -8.91 1.66 3.92
N MET A 154 -8.01 0.96 3.20
CA MET A 154 -7.30 1.50 2.03
C MET A 154 -7.45 0.54 0.86
N SER A 155 -7.64 1.10 -0.33
CA SER A 155 -7.69 0.36 -1.59
C SER A 155 -6.80 1.04 -2.62
N TRP A 156 -6.06 0.26 -3.40
CA TRP A 156 -5.13 0.77 -4.41
C TRP A 156 -5.13 -0.10 -5.66
N ALA A 157 -4.53 0.38 -6.75
CA ALA A 157 -4.43 -0.39 -7.98
C ALA A 157 -3.19 -1.28 -7.98
N GLU A 158 -3.38 -2.60 -8.15
CA GLU A 158 -2.29 -3.55 -8.39
C GLU A 158 -2.34 -4.08 -9.81
N ARG A 159 -1.17 -4.24 -10.43
CA ARG A 159 -1.01 -4.97 -11.68
C ARG A 159 -0.75 -6.43 -11.36
N THR A 160 -1.68 -7.30 -11.67
CA THR A 160 -1.46 -8.74 -11.57
C THR A 160 -0.79 -9.26 -12.83
N ALA A 161 0.35 -9.95 -12.68
CA ALA A 161 0.97 -10.67 -13.79
C ALA A 161 0.13 -11.93 -14.08
N GLY A 162 -0.68 -11.89 -15.12
CA GLY A 162 -1.44 -13.07 -15.57
C GLY A 162 -0.51 -14.15 -16.13
N ILE A 163 -0.76 -15.41 -15.76
CA ILE A 163 0.04 -16.56 -16.19
C ILE A 163 -0.29 -16.94 -17.65
N ASN A 164 -1.43 -16.53 -18.17
CA ASN A 164 -1.89 -16.80 -19.54
C ASN A 164 -2.52 -15.56 -20.17
N THR A 165 -2.64 -15.56 -21.53
CA THR A 165 -3.17 -14.45 -22.30
C THR A 165 -4.63 -14.11 -21.98
N GLN A 166 -5.42 -15.05 -21.47
CA GLN A 166 -6.80 -14.84 -21.02
C GLN A 166 -6.87 -14.11 -19.68
N SER A 167 -5.84 -14.24 -18.83
CA SER A 167 -5.72 -13.50 -17.58
C SER A 167 -5.05 -12.13 -17.75
N GLN A 168 -4.54 -11.81 -18.93
CA GLN A 168 -3.91 -10.52 -19.26
C GLN A 168 -4.89 -9.41 -19.62
N GLY A 169 -6.19 -9.70 -19.66
CA GLY A 169 -7.19 -8.63 -19.66
C GLY A 169 -6.96 -7.76 -18.44
N ASN A 170 -6.65 -6.48 -18.65
CA ASN A 170 -6.36 -5.41 -17.70
C ASN A 170 -7.27 -5.39 -16.46
N VAL A 171 -7.33 -6.49 -15.71
CA VAL A 171 -8.01 -6.54 -14.43
C VAL A 171 -7.06 -5.88 -13.44
N MET A 172 -7.21 -4.57 -13.27
CA MET A 172 -6.67 -3.91 -12.10
C MET A 172 -7.39 -4.54 -10.90
N ALA A 173 -6.72 -5.42 -10.19
CA ALA A 173 -7.18 -5.84 -8.89
C ALA A 173 -7.11 -4.61 -7.98
N LEU A 174 -8.17 -4.35 -7.23
CA LEU A 174 -8.21 -3.33 -6.19
C LEU A 174 -8.14 -4.04 -4.83
N PRO A 175 -6.94 -4.45 -4.39
CA PRO A 175 -6.79 -5.05 -3.07
C PRO A 175 -7.18 -4.03 -2.02
N THR A 176 -7.74 -4.53 -0.94
CA THR A 176 -8.14 -3.72 0.20
C THR A 176 -7.37 -4.19 1.43
N TYR A 177 -6.80 -3.23 2.16
CA TYR A 177 -6.22 -3.45 3.48
C TYR A 177 -7.10 -2.78 4.52
N THR A 178 -7.38 -3.48 5.61
CA THR A 178 -8.22 -2.97 6.70
C THR A 178 -7.49 -3.14 8.02
N LEU A 179 -7.38 -2.07 8.79
CA LEU A 179 -6.82 -2.04 10.13
C LEU A 179 -7.87 -1.55 11.11
N TYR A 180 -8.05 -2.28 12.20
CA TYR A 180 -8.88 -1.86 13.33
C TYR A 180 -7.99 -1.18 14.36
N VAL A 181 -8.42 -0.04 14.85
CA VAL A 181 -7.68 0.76 15.83
C VAL A 181 -8.62 1.30 16.90
N GLU A 182 -8.16 1.22 18.12
CA GLU A 182 -8.75 1.88 19.27
C GLU A 182 -7.84 3.08 19.60
N PRO A 183 -8.30 4.33 19.35
CA PRO A 183 -7.49 5.53 19.53
C PRO A 183 -7.22 5.90 20.99
#